data_60d0ce5f3d601fdd0f8786c6b2aaf2c4
#
_entry.id   60d0ce5f3d601fdd0f8786c6b2aaf2c4
#
_cell.length_a   1.000
_cell.length_b   1.000
_cell.length_c   1.000
_cell.angle_alpha   90.00
_cell.angle_beta   90.00
_cell.angle_gamma   90.00
#
_symmetry.space_group_name_H-M   'P 1'
#
loop_
_entity.id
_entity.type
_entity.pdbx_description
1 polymer ?
#
loop_
_entity_poly.entity_id
_entity_poly.type
_entity_poly.pdbx_seq_one_letter_code
_entity_poly.pdbx_strand_id
1 'polypeptide(L)'
;MSEQLKVSSSPHIRSKETTGNIMLWVIIALLPATFFGIYNFRDTHAWLLVIVTTAAAVLTEYIYEKLMHKKITIKDFSAAVTGLLLALNLPPTAPIWMGIIGSVFAILVVKQLFGGLGQNFMNPALGARCFLLISFTGRMTSFVYDGVSGATPLATIRANIEAGNAALDGVNSMHMLIGNIAGTIGETSVIAI
;
A
#
# COMPACT_ATOMS: atom_id res chain seq x y z
N MET A 1 14.48 1.01 57.86
CA MET A 1 14.02 1.43 56.54
C MET A 1 13.34 0.22 55.91
N SER A 2 12.00 0.21 55.85
CA SER A 2 11.25 -0.88 55.25
C SER A 2 11.36 -0.76 53.72
N GLU A 3 12.09 -1.68 53.07
CA GLU A 3 12.03 -1.82 51.62
C GLU A 3 10.59 -2.16 51.21
N GLN A 4 9.93 -1.22 50.63
CA GLN A 4 8.61 -1.46 50.03
C GLN A 4 8.76 -2.39 48.85
N LEU A 5 8.31 -3.63 48.98
CA LEU A 5 8.21 -4.57 47.88
C LEU A 5 7.23 -4.02 46.84
N LYS A 6 7.77 -3.69 45.68
CA LYS A 6 6.95 -3.28 44.53
C LYS A 6 6.25 -4.51 43.94
N VAL A 7 4.99 -4.69 44.29
CA VAL A 7 4.14 -5.71 43.67
C VAL A 7 3.62 -5.12 42.37
N SER A 8 4.04 -5.67 41.24
CA SER A 8 3.52 -5.33 39.94
C SER A 8 2.81 -6.54 39.32
N SER A 9 1.68 -6.34 38.68
CA SER A 9 0.98 -7.40 37.97
C SER A 9 1.83 -7.90 36.78
N SER A 10 2.00 -9.21 36.70
CA SER A 10 2.78 -9.89 35.66
C SER A 10 2.11 -9.81 34.27
N PRO A 11 2.86 -10.04 33.16
CA PRO A 11 4.27 -10.28 33.04
C PRO A 11 5.09 -9.02 32.83
N HIS A 12 6.30 -8.96 33.38
CA HIS A 12 7.19 -7.79 33.32
C HIS A 12 8.19 -7.83 32.18
N ILE A 13 8.14 -8.85 31.34
CA ILE A 13 8.99 -8.95 30.14
C ILE A 13 8.36 -8.07 29.04
N ARG A 14 8.98 -6.92 28.79
CA ARG A 14 8.61 -6.02 27.70
C ARG A 14 9.68 -6.09 26.63
N SER A 15 9.27 -6.27 25.37
CA SER A 15 10.16 -6.06 24.23
C SER A 15 10.62 -4.61 24.18
N LYS A 16 11.84 -4.37 23.72
CA LYS A 16 12.37 -3.02 23.44
C LYS A 16 11.80 -2.46 22.13
N GLU A 17 11.13 -3.30 21.34
CA GLU A 17 10.53 -2.91 20.07
C GLU A 17 9.35 -1.97 20.28
N THR A 18 9.41 -0.82 19.61
CA THR A 18 8.32 0.16 19.57
C THR A 18 7.51 -0.01 18.30
N THR A 19 6.26 0.44 18.31
CA THR A 19 5.41 0.45 17.11
C THR A 19 6.09 1.17 15.94
N GLY A 20 6.76 2.30 16.21
CA GLY A 20 7.51 3.03 15.19
C GLY A 20 8.65 2.23 14.57
N ASN A 21 9.40 1.44 15.37
CA ASN A 21 10.44 0.57 14.85
C ASN A 21 9.87 -0.51 13.92
N ILE A 22 8.78 -1.14 14.32
CA ILE A 22 8.11 -2.16 13.51
C ILE A 22 7.64 -1.56 12.17
N MET A 23 6.99 -0.39 12.20
CA MET A 23 6.54 0.29 10.99
C MET A 23 7.69 0.74 10.10
N LEU A 24 8.82 1.16 10.67
CA LEU A 24 10.03 1.48 9.93
C LEU A 24 10.58 0.25 9.20
N TRP A 25 10.64 -0.90 9.87
CA TRP A 25 11.07 -2.16 9.24
C TRP A 25 10.15 -2.57 8.10
N VAL A 26 8.83 -2.35 8.23
CA VAL A 26 7.88 -2.59 7.14
C VAL A 26 8.18 -1.68 5.94
N ILE A 27 8.45 -0.39 6.18
CA ILE A 27 8.84 0.54 5.08
C ILE A 27 10.10 0.03 4.39
N ILE A 28 11.14 -0.33 5.17
CA ILE A 28 12.41 -0.85 4.61
C ILE A 28 12.17 -2.11 3.78
N ALA A 29 11.33 -3.02 4.25
CA ALA A 29 10.99 -4.24 3.53
C ALA A 29 10.22 -3.98 2.22
N LEU A 30 9.45 -2.88 2.15
CA LEU A 30 8.72 -2.50 0.94
C LEU A 30 9.57 -1.72 -0.08
N LEU A 31 10.75 -1.21 0.31
CA LEU A 31 11.61 -0.43 -0.59
C LEU A 31 12.03 -1.20 -1.86
N PRO A 32 12.46 -2.48 -1.80
CA PRO A 32 12.83 -3.22 -3.01
C PRO A 32 11.69 -3.27 -4.03
N ALA A 33 10.47 -3.62 -3.59
CA ALA A 33 9.29 -3.66 -4.45
C ALA A 33 8.95 -2.26 -5.00
N THR A 34 9.09 -1.22 -4.17
CA THR A 34 8.85 0.17 -4.59
C THR A 34 9.84 0.62 -5.66
N PHE A 35 11.13 0.40 -5.46
CA PHE A 35 12.16 0.78 -6.43
C PHE A 35 12.02 0.01 -7.73
N PHE A 36 11.76 -1.29 -7.65
CA PHE A 36 11.54 -2.10 -8.84
C PHE A 36 10.28 -1.65 -9.61
N GLY A 37 9.18 -1.39 -8.91
CA GLY A 37 7.95 -0.88 -9.53
C GLY A 37 8.15 0.46 -10.24
N ILE A 38 8.84 1.40 -9.60
CA ILE A 38 9.19 2.69 -10.21
C ILE A 38 10.09 2.51 -11.45
N TYR A 39 11.07 1.61 -11.37
CA TYR A 39 11.96 1.31 -12.48
C TYR A 39 11.22 0.66 -13.66
N ASN A 40 10.33 -0.29 -13.37
CA ASN A 40 9.55 -1.01 -14.37
C ASN A 40 8.56 -0.10 -15.12
N PHE A 41 8.00 0.89 -14.41
CA PHE A 41 7.03 1.83 -14.96
C PHE A 41 7.60 3.25 -15.14
N ARG A 42 8.89 3.37 -15.47
CA ARG A 42 9.60 4.66 -15.61
C ARG A 42 8.98 5.61 -16.63
N ASP A 43 8.30 5.08 -17.66
CA ASP A 43 7.63 5.86 -18.70
C ASP A 43 6.30 6.46 -18.24
N THR A 44 5.88 6.12 -16.99
CA THR A 44 4.67 6.65 -16.37
C THR A 44 5.01 7.58 -15.19
N HIS A 45 3.98 8.18 -14.61
CA HIS A 45 4.13 9.03 -13.43
C HIS A 45 4.17 8.22 -12.10
N ALA A 46 4.53 6.93 -12.17
CA ALA A 46 4.47 6.01 -11.03
C ALA A 46 5.30 6.52 -9.83
N TRP A 47 6.51 7.03 -10.06
CA TRP A 47 7.36 7.59 -9.00
C TRP A 47 6.70 8.79 -8.29
N LEU A 48 6.06 9.68 -9.06
CA LEU A 48 5.35 10.83 -8.50
C LEU A 48 4.09 10.40 -7.76
N LEU A 49 3.38 9.41 -8.28
CA LEU A 49 2.20 8.83 -7.62
C LEU A 49 2.56 8.24 -6.27
N VAL A 50 3.65 7.48 -6.15
CA VAL A 50 4.13 6.90 -4.90
C VAL A 50 4.46 8.01 -3.88
N ILE A 51 5.22 9.01 -4.28
CA ILE A 51 5.62 10.10 -3.39
C ILE A 51 4.40 10.91 -2.92
N VAL A 52 3.53 11.33 -3.86
CA VAL A 52 2.38 12.17 -3.52
C VAL A 52 1.35 11.42 -2.68
N THR A 53 1.08 10.15 -2.98
CA THR A 53 0.14 9.33 -2.20
C THR A 53 0.64 9.14 -0.77
N THR A 54 1.93 8.83 -0.59
CA THR A 54 2.53 8.67 0.74
C THR A 54 2.54 10.00 1.51
N ALA A 55 2.95 11.10 0.86
CA ALA A 55 2.94 12.42 1.47
C ALA A 55 1.51 12.87 1.84
N ALA A 56 0.52 12.64 0.98
CA ALA A 56 -0.88 12.95 1.25
C ALA A 56 -1.41 12.19 2.46
N ALA A 57 -1.04 10.92 2.64
CA ALA A 57 -1.43 10.14 3.81
C ALA A 57 -0.87 10.74 5.10
N VAL A 58 0.43 11.08 5.13
CA VAL A 58 1.09 11.68 6.30
C VAL A 58 0.51 13.08 6.60
N LEU A 59 0.32 13.90 5.57
CA LEU A 59 -0.27 15.24 5.73
C LEU A 59 -1.70 15.18 6.24
N THR A 60 -2.51 14.25 5.73
CA THR A 60 -3.90 14.07 6.18
C THR A 60 -3.95 13.69 7.65
N GLU A 61 -3.09 12.78 8.10
CA GLU A 61 -3.00 12.42 9.52
C GLU A 61 -2.61 13.62 10.37
N TYR A 62 -1.57 14.35 9.96
CA TYR A 62 -1.12 15.55 10.67
C TYR A 62 -2.22 16.61 10.81
N ILE A 63 -2.90 16.93 9.71
CA ILE A 63 -3.96 17.93 9.70
C ILE A 63 -5.10 17.49 10.61
N TYR A 64 -5.53 16.23 10.52
CA TYR A 64 -6.61 15.70 11.35
C TYR A 64 -6.26 15.75 12.85
N GLU A 65 -5.08 15.27 13.25
CA GLU A 65 -4.65 15.26 14.64
C GLU A 65 -4.53 16.69 15.21
N LYS A 66 -4.03 17.62 14.40
CA LYS A 66 -3.92 19.04 14.78
C LYS A 66 -5.29 19.69 14.94
N LEU A 67 -6.22 19.45 14.00
CA LEU A 67 -7.58 20.01 14.06
C LEU A 67 -8.40 19.45 15.23
N MET A 68 -8.22 18.16 15.51
CA MET A 68 -8.93 17.48 16.60
C MET A 68 -8.22 17.61 17.95
N HIS A 69 -7.15 18.39 18.04
CA HIS A 69 -6.33 18.57 19.24
C HIS A 69 -5.86 17.23 19.85
N LYS A 70 -5.65 16.22 19.02
CA LYS A 70 -5.12 14.90 19.42
C LYS A 70 -3.60 14.95 19.55
N LYS A 71 -3.04 13.94 20.25
CA LYS A 71 -1.60 13.75 20.29
C LYS A 71 -1.08 13.41 18.91
N ILE A 72 -0.05 14.12 18.44
CA ILE A 72 0.58 13.89 17.13
C ILE A 72 1.32 12.55 17.14
N THR A 73 0.89 11.62 16.28
CA THR A 73 1.42 10.24 16.20
C THR A 73 2.24 9.97 14.93
N ILE A 74 2.54 10.97 14.13
CA ILE A 74 3.29 10.84 12.86
C ILE A 74 4.62 10.07 13.00
N LYS A 75 5.24 10.14 14.21
CA LYS A 75 6.51 9.46 14.52
C LYS A 75 6.40 7.93 14.55
N ASP A 76 5.21 7.38 14.53
CA ASP A 76 4.98 5.93 14.47
C ASP A 76 5.05 5.38 13.02
N PHE A 77 5.19 6.24 12.00
CA PHE A 77 5.27 5.91 10.57
C PHE A 77 4.07 5.15 10.00
N SER A 78 3.00 4.95 10.76
CA SER A 78 1.85 4.16 10.33
C SER A 78 1.10 4.78 9.14
N ALA A 79 1.02 6.13 9.07
CA ALA A 79 0.46 6.81 7.91
C ALA A 79 1.34 6.67 6.67
N ALA A 80 2.66 6.70 6.84
CA ALA A 80 3.60 6.50 5.74
C ALA A 80 3.49 5.08 5.17
N VAL A 81 3.41 4.06 6.03
CA VAL A 81 3.15 2.66 5.62
C VAL A 81 1.82 2.56 4.87
N THR A 82 0.75 3.16 5.40
CA THR A 82 -0.58 3.14 4.75
C THR A 82 -0.54 3.78 3.37
N GLY A 83 0.08 4.95 3.24
CA GLY A 83 0.21 5.66 1.98
C GLY A 83 1.07 4.91 0.97
N LEU A 84 2.19 4.31 1.41
CA LEU A 84 3.07 3.49 0.58
C LEU A 84 2.36 2.23 0.09
N LEU A 85 1.70 1.48 0.97
CA LEU A 85 0.92 0.31 0.60
C LEU A 85 -0.21 0.65 -0.37
N LEU A 86 -0.91 1.78 -0.17
CA LEU A 86 -1.92 2.22 -1.11
C LEU A 86 -1.31 2.53 -2.48
N ALA A 87 -0.20 3.28 -2.52
CA ALA A 87 0.47 3.63 -3.76
C ALA A 87 0.92 2.40 -4.56
N LEU A 88 1.48 1.41 -3.89
CA LEU A 88 1.90 0.13 -4.50
C LEU A 88 0.73 -0.68 -5.06
N ASN A 89 -0.47 -0.46 -4.53
CA ASN A 89 -1.71 -1.10 -4.99
C ASN A 89 -2.44 -0.33 -6.11
N LEU A 90 -1.94 0.85 -6.50
CA LEU A 90 -2.50 1.61 -7.61
C LEU A 90 -1.90 1.17 -8.96
N PRO A 91 -2.68 1.26 -10.06
CA PRO A 91 -2.11 1.11 -11.40
C PRO A 91 -1.16 2.28 -11.70
N PRO A 92 -0.07 2.05 -12.46
CA PRO A 92 0.95 3.07 -12.73
C PRO A 92 0.42 4.27 -13.54
N THR A 93 -0.70 4.09 -14.24
CA THR A 93 -1.39 5.10 -15.03
C THR A 93 -2.45 5.89 -14.24
N ALA A 94 -2.64 5.56 -12.96
CA ALA A 94 -3.61 6.27 -12.12
C ALA A 94 -3.24 7.76 -12.01
N PRO A 95 -4.20 8.66 -12.16
CA PRO A 95 -3.95 10.09 -11.99
C PRO A 95 -3.62 10.40 -10.52
N ILE A 96 -2.74 11.37 -10.30
CA ILE A 96 -2.21 11.74 -8.98
C ILE A 96 -3.34 12.08 -7.98
N TRP A 97 -4.40 12.74 -8.44
CA TRP A 97 -5.54 13.09 -7.57
C TRP A 97 -6.24 11.86 -6.98
N MET A 98 -6.24 10.71 -7.68
CA MET A 98 -6.77 9.45 -7.14
C MET A 98 -5.96 8.97 -5.94
N GLY A 99 -4.64 9.04 -6.00
CA GLY A 99 -3.77 8.74 -4.87
C GLY A 99 -4.06 9.63 -3.67
N ILE A 100 -4.29 10.94 -3.90
CA ILE A 100 -4.64 11.90 -2.83
C ILE A 100 -5.99 11.54 -2.21
N ILE A 101 -7.05 11.36 -3.01
CA ILE A 101 -8.38 11.01 -2.49
C ILE A 101 -8.34 9.67 -1.74
N GLY A 102 -7.66 8.66 -2.30
CA GLY A 102 -7.48 7.38 -1.63
C GLY A 102 -6.76 7.50 -0.29
N SER A 103 -5.71 8.31 -0.20
CA SER A 103 -4.97 8.55 1.04
C SER A 103 -5.83 9.26 2.08
N VAL A 104 -6.57 10.27 1.67
CA VAL A 104 -7.51 10.99 2.56
C VAL A 104 -8.57 10.02 3.10
N PHE A 105 -9.16 9.21 2.24
CA PHE A 105 -10.14 8.20 2.65
C PHE A 105 -9.52 7.16 3.60
N ALA A 106 -8.34 6.61 3.26
CA ALA A 106 -7.64 5.64 4.10
C ALA A 106 -7.40 6.15 5.52
N ILE A 107 -6.88 7.38 5.61
CA ILE A 107 -6.48 7.95 6.90
C ILE A 107 -7.69 8.47 7.68
N LEU A 108 -8.58 9.27 7.07
CA LEU A 108 -9.70 9.83 7.80
C LEU A 108 -10.75 8.77 8.12
N VAL A 109 -11.27 8.10 7.08
CA VAL A 109 -12.45 7.23 7.24
C VAL A 109 -12.07 5.90 7.87
N VAL A 110 -11.01 5.24 7.37
CA VAL A 110 -10.71 3.86 7.82
C VAL A 110 -9.84 3.84 9.08
N LYS A 111 -8.93 4.82 9.26
CA LYS A 111 -8.01 4.83 10.39
C LYS A 111 -8.47 5.73 11.53
N GLN A 112 -8.63 7.03 11.28
CA GLN A 112 -8.80 8.02 12.34
C GLN A 112 -10.19 8.08 12.97
N LEU A 113 -11.26 7.81 12.19
CA LEU A 113 -12.62 7.75 12.74
C LEU A 113 -12.81 6.61 13.73
N PHE A 114 -12.06 5.53 13.61
CA PHE A 114 -12.12 4.38 14.52
C PHE A 114 -11.16 4.48 15.71
N GLY A 115 -10.37 5.54 15.81
CA GLY A 115 -9.49 5.79 16.96
C GLY A 115 -7.99 5.71 16.66
N GLY A 116 -7.59 5.46 15.43
CA GLY A 116 -6.18 5.41 14.99
C GLY A 116 -5.60 4.01 14.94
N LEU A 117 -4.28 3.91 15.01
CA LEU A 117 -3.57 2.63 14.87
C LEU A 117 -4.03 1.58 15.89
N GLY A 118 -4.36 0.39 15.40
CA GLY A 118 -4.81 -0.74 16.22
C GLY A 118 -6.30 -0.77 16.53
N GLN A 119 -7.07 0.28 16.19
CA GLN A 119 -8.51 0.37 16.42
C GLN A 119 -9.32 0.20 15.13
N ASN A 120 -8.67 0.13 13.98
CA ASN A 120 -9.34 0.02 12.69
C ASN A 120 -9.87 -1.41 12.47
N PHE A 121 -11.10 -1.50 11.96
CA PHE A 121 -11.75 -2.77 11.65
C PHE A 121 -11.22 -3.45 10.38
N MET A 122 -10.51 -2.70 9.52
CA MET A 122 -9.87 -3.22 8.30
C MET A 122 -8.53 -2.50 8.03
N ASN A 123 -7.73 -3.06 7.13
CA ASN A 123 -6.50 -2.41 6.67
C ASN A 123 -6.85 -1.11 5.90
N PRO A 124 -6.35 0.07 6.32
CA PRO A 124 -6.69 1.34 5.70
C PRO A 124 -6.31 1.44 4.21
N ALA A 125 -5.17 0.90 3.81
CA ALA A 125 -4.74 0.91 2.42
C ALA A 125 -5.66 0.06 1.54
N LEU A 126 -6.05 -1.13 1.99
CA LEU A 126 -6.97 -2.01 1.26
C LEU A 126 -8.39 -1.44 1.24
N GLY A 127 -8.87 -0.84 2.34
CA GLY A 127 -10.14 -0.14 2.38
C GLY A 127 -10.23 0.99 1.36
N ALA A 128 -9.16 1.79 1.24
CA ALA A 128 -9.08 2.83 0.23
C ALA A 128 -8.99 2.26 -1.20
N ARG A 129 -8.24 1.16 -1.41
CA ARG A 129 -8.23 0.47 -2.72
C ARG A 129 -9.63 0.02 -3.13
N CYS A 130 -10.38 -0.60 -2.22
CA CYS A 130 -11.77 -1.00 -2.48
C CYS A 130 -12.65 0.20 -2.83
N PHE A 131 -12.55 1.29 -2.06
CA PHE A 131 -13.27 2.53 -2.34
C PHE A 131 -12.96 3.07 -3.74
N LEU A 132 -11.68 3.18 -4.10
CA LEU A 132 -11.25 3.64 -5.42
C LEU A 132 -11.69 2.70 -6.54
N LEU A 133 -11.65 1.38 -6.30
CA LEU A 133 -12.07 0.39 -7.29
C LEU A 133 -13.57 0.50 -7.60
N ILE A 134 -14.40 0.70 -6.59
CA ILE A 134 -15.84 0.88 -6.76
C ILE A 134 -16.17 2.22 -7.43
N SER A 135 -15.48 3.29 -7.00
CA SER A 135 -15.76 4.65 -7.50
C SER A 135 -15.19 4.94 -8.89
N PHE A 136 -14.05 4.35 -9.22
CA PHE A 136 -13.28 4.64 -10.44
C PHE A 136 -12.82 3.36 -11.15
N THR A 137 -13.70 2.37 -11.29
CA THR A 137 -13.39 1.03 -11.81
C THR A 137 -12.56 1.06 -13.10
N GLY A 138 -12.97 1.84 -14.09
CA GLY A 138 -12.30 1.90 -15.41
C GLY A 138 -10.83 2.35 -15.32
N ARG A 139 -10.48 3.23 -14.36
CA ARG A 139 -9.09 3.67 -14.15
C ARG A 139 -8.29 2.71 -13.27
N MET A 140 -8.95 2.06 -12.31
CA MET A 140 -8.31 1.10 -11.41
C MET A 140 -8.01 -0.24 -12.08
N THR A 141 -8.70 -0.57 -13.16
CA THR A 141 -8.51 -1.82 -13.94
C THR A 141 -7.73 -1.61 -15.24
N SER A 142 -7.31 -0.37 -15.54
CA SER A 142 -6.52 -0.07 -16.74
C SER A 142 -5.04 -0.26 -16.43
N PHE A 143 -4.49 -1.37 -16.88
CA PHE A 143 -3.06 -1.67 -16.75
C PHE A 143 -2.35 -1.44 -18.07
N VAL A 144 -1.27 -0.69 -18.05
CA VAL A 144 -0.43 -0.39 -19.21
C VAL A 144 0.99 -0.85 -18.90
N TYR A 145 1.56 -1.59 -19.82
CA TYR A 145 2.96 -1.98 -19.80
C TYR A 145 3.57 -1.74 -21.17
N ASP A 146 4.75 -1.11 -21.21
CA ASP A 146 5.47 -0.76 -22.43
C ASP A 146 4.61 0.03 -23.45
N GLY A 147 3.82 0.99 -22.93
CA GLY A 147 2.94 1.84 -23.73
C GLY A 147 1.70 1.14 -24.31
N VAL A 148 1.52 -0.15 -24.06
CA VAL A 148 0.37 -0.93 -24.54
C VAL A 148 -0.55 -1.28 -23.38
N SER A 149 -1.84 -0.96 -23.53
CA SER A 149 -2.87 -1.44 -22.61
C SER A 149 -3.10 -2.92 -22.85
N GLY A 150 -2.92 -3.74 -21.83
CA GLY A 150 -3.08 -5.19 -21.95
C GLY A 150 -3.75 -5.81 -20.73
N ALA A 151 -4.21 -7.06 -20.92
CA ALA A 151 -4.69 -7.86 -19.81
C ALA A 151 -3.54 -8.24 -18.90
N THR A 152 -3.79 -8.31 -17.58
CA THR A 152 -2.82 -8.89 -16.66
C THR A 152 -2.63 -10.38 -16.98
N PRO A 153 -1.47 -11.00 -16.68
CA PRO A 153 -1.25 -12.42 -16.91
C PRO A 153 -2.36 -13.31 -16.36
N LEU A 154 -2.89 -12.96 -15.19
CA LEU A 154 -4.00 -13.70 -14.58
C LEU A 154 -5.30 -13.58 -15.40
N ALA A 155 -5.59 -12.39 -15.94
CA ALA A 155 -6.77 -12.21 -16.80
C ALA A 155 -6.64 -12.98 -18.11
N THR A 156 -5.42 -13.06 -18.67
CA THR A 156 -5.13 -13.87 -19.88
C THR A 156 -5.32 -15.35 -19.60
N ILE A 157 -4.78 -15.86 -18.50
CA ILE A 157 -4.94 -17.26 -18.07
C ILE A 157 -6.43 -17.60 -17.90
N ARG A 158 -7.18 -16.72 -17.24
CA ARG A 158 -8.62 -16.91 -17.05
C ARG A 158 -9.38 -16.97 -18.38
N ALA A 159 -9.12 -16.04 -19.28
CA ALA A 159 -9.74 -16.01 -20.60
C ALA A 159 -9.40 -17.28 -21.40
N ASN A 160 -8.16 -17.77 -21.35
CA ASN A 160 -7.75 -19.01 -22.00
C ASN A 160 -8.52 -20.23 -21.44
N ILE A 161 -8.67 -20.33 -20.12
CA ILE A 161 -9.44 -21.40 -19.48
C ILE A 161 -10.92 -21.35 -19.90
N GLU A 162 -11.51 -20.17 -19.90
CA GLU A 162 -12.91 -19.95 -20.33
C GLU A 162 -13.11 -20.28 -21.83
N ALA A 163 -12.10 -20.05 -22.67
CA ALA A 163 -12.10 -20.38 -24.10
C ALA A 163 -11.74 -21.87 -24.39
N GLY A 164 -11.37 -22.67 -23.38
CA GLY A 164 -10.94 -24.07 -23.55
C GLY A 164 -9.54 -24.22 -24.12
N ASN A 165 -8.73 -23.16 -24.13
CA ASN A 165 -7.32 -23.18 -24.57
C ASN A 165 -6.38 -23.62 -23.44
N ALA A 166 -5.11 -23.86 -23.78
CA ALA A 166 -4.10 -24.11 -22.75
C ALA A 166 -3.94 -22.88 -21.84
N ALA A 167 -4.02 -23.07 -20.51
CA ALA A 167 -4.07 -21.97 -19.53
C ALA A 167 -2.88 -20.99 -19.67
N LEU A 168 -1.69 -21.48 -20.02
CA LEU A 168 -0.45 -20.69 -20.15
C LEU A 168 -0.19 -20.18 -21.58
N ASP A 169 -1.12 -20.34 -22.50
CA ASP A 169 -0.94 -19.87 -23.86
C ASP A 169 -0.79 -18.33 -23.89
N GLY A 170 0.28 -17.86 -24.55
CA GLY A 170 0.62 -16.43 -24.57
C GLY A 170 1.18 -15.85 -23.26
N VAL A 171 1.40 -16.66 -22.21
CA VAL A 171 1.96 -16.19 -20.94
C VAL A 171 3.41 -16.69 -20.78
N ASN A 172 4.35 -15.75 -20.66
CA ASN A 172 5.75 -16.08 -20.46
C ASN A 172 6.09 -16.09 -18.96
N SER A 173 6.34 -17.27 -18.40
CA SER A 173 6.67 -17.46 -16.97
C SER A 173 7.91 -16.70 -16.54
N MET A 174 8.91 -16.50 -17.43
CA MET A 174 10.12 -15.74 -17.13
C MET A 174 9.81 -14.24 -16.96
N HIS A 175 8.93 -13.68 -17.79
CA HIS A 175 8.48 -12.30 -17.63
C HIS A 175 7.69 -12.10 -16.33
N MET A 176 6.90 -13.08 -15.91
CA MET A 176 6.21 -13.05 -14.60
C MET A 176 7.19 -13.07 -13.44
N LEU A 177 8.24 -13.86 -13.52
CA LEU A 177 9.25 -13.96 -12.45
C LEU A 177 10.04 -12.66 -12.31
N ILE A 178 10.47 -12.09 -13.41
CA ILE A 178 11.24 -10.83 -13.43
C ILE A 178 10.34 -9.64 -13.13
N GLY A 179 9.05 -9.67 -13.57
CA GLY A 179 8.10 -8.61 -13.35
C GLY A 179 7.82 -7.72 -14.57
N ASN A 180 8.23 -8.14 -15.77
CA ASN A 180 7.95 -7.44 -17.02
C ASN A 180 6.52 -7.74 -17.50
N ILE A 181 5.52 -7.32 -16.70
CA ILE A 181 4.11 -7.61 -16.91
C ILE A 181 3.23 -6.40 -16.55
N ALA A 182 2.05 -6.34 -17.14
CA ALA A 182 1.04 -5.36 -16.75
C ALA A 182 0.48 -5.70 -15.36
N GLY A 183 0.46 -4.71 -14.47
CA GLY A 183 -0.03 -4.89 -13.10
C GLY A 183 -0.01 -3.60 -12.30
N THR A 184 -0.22 -3.69 -10.99
CA THR A 184 -0.05 -2.56 -10.07
C THR A 184 1.44 -2.29 -9.82
N ILE A 185 1.75 -1.10 -9.29
CA ILE A 185 3.16 -0.67 -9.11
C ILE A 185 3.95 -1.67 -8.27
N GLY A 186 3.35 -2.26 -7.23
CA GLY A 186 4.04 -3.13 -6.27
C GLY A 186 3.91 -4.63 -6.52
N GLU A 187 3.07 -5.07 -7.48
CA GLU A 187 2.72 -6.50 -7.64
C GLU A 187 3.33 -7.14 -8.90
N THR A 188 4.35 -6.55 -9.50
CA THR A 188 4.87 -7.02 -10.79
C THR A 188 5.99 -8.05 -10.67
N SER A 189 6.93 -7.89 -9.74
CA SER A 189 8.09 -8.77 -9.63
C SER A 189 8.02 -9.70 -8.44
N VAL A 190 8.11 -11.01 -8.68
CA VAL A 190 8.20 -12.03 -7.62
C VAL A 190 9.52 -11.93 -6.85
N ILE A 191 10.59 -11.47 -7.51
CA ILE A 191 11.92 -11.37 -6.89
C ILE A 191 12.03 -10.13 -5.97
N ALA A 192 11.28 -9.06 -6.29
CA ALA A 192 11.32 -7.82 -5.53
C ALA A 192 10.40 -7.82 -4.30
N ILE A 193 9.42 -8.72 -4.25
CA ILE A 193 8.50 -8.94 -3.13
C ILE A 193 9.10 -9.95 -2.16
#